data_e50134947c688506a7e037537b3e6d12
#
_entry.id   e50134947c688506a7e037537b3e6d12
#
_cell.length_a   1.000
_cell.length_b   1.000
_cell.length_c   1.000
_cell.angle_alpha   90.00
_cell.angle_beta   90.00
_cell.angle_gamma   90.00
#
_symmetry.space_group_name_H-M   'P 1'
#
loop_
_entity.id
_entity.type
_entity.pdbx_description
1 polymer ?
#
loop_
_entity_poly.entity_id
_entity_poly.type
_entity_poly.pdbx_seq_one_letter_code
_entity_poly.pdbx_strand_id
1 'polypeptide(L)'
;MVVAIMVTALMVSMGLATAVVIDSQTQGSARERLDESDFNLAQGALISEMSILTARWPGGSGAAFPTQCTSASVSTQCPDPTMLRLSYNSIDYASAPTWNVQVRDNNTATPDFYSDSGTSSQLHWDSNLDGKIWVRATATVKQHTQAVVGLIQIDKQTEDLPHSTLIAGSLDISNNGNKPLICTKLPDDLSGNHDCTSSSSQIGPVQVRCTTYTSSCLNIRDPIDNSVQISPYNVQVGYPTASSLTPAALNRLKARAQADGTYYSGTCPSSMQGPQAGMVMFVDSANCSFTSNSIYNTLSTPGVFIINNGTLNLAGNSTFYGVIYAANPPASGTTVNLGGNTSVVGGINVDGNGTLVAGSSHVNLIFDDFAFSKVTSYGAAHLVQNKWRQFVPSGP
;
A
#
# COMPACT_ATOMS: atom_id res chain seq x y z
N MET A 1 -45.44 13.67 74.54
CA MET A 1 -45.82 12.71 73.41
C MET A 1 -45.70 13.39 72.03
N VAL A 2 -46.33 14.59 71.84
CA VAL A 2 -46.35 15.23 70.49
C VAL A 2 -44.94 15.59 70.01
N VAL A 3 -44.05 16.11 70.87
CA VAL A 3 -42.64 16.46 70.47
C VAL A 3 -41.84 15.27 70.10
N ALA A 4 -42.00 14.11 70.71
CA ALA A 4 -41.30 12.88 70.34
C ALA A 4 -41.73 12.36 68.93
N ILE A 5 -43.01 12.49 68.60
CA ILE A 5 -43.55 12.14 67.29
C ILE A 5 -43.01 13.10 66.22
N MET A 6 -42.91 14.35 66.45
CA MET A 6 -42.32 15.35 65.53
C MET A 6 -40.84 15.07 65.26
N VAL A 7 -40.08 14.81 66.35
CA VAL A 7 -38.65 14.50 66.22
C VAL A 7 -38.40 13.17 65.39
N THR A 8 -39.17 12.14 65.65
CA THR A 8 -39.07 10.88 64.88
C THR A 8 -39.51 11.09 63.46
N ALA A 9 -40.58 11.84 63.19
CA ALA A 9 -40.98 12.14 61.79
C ALA A 9 -39.90 12.92 61.01
N LEU A 10 -39.26 13.84 61.70
CA LEU A 10 -38.13 14.63 61.08
C LEU A 10 -36.90 13.79 60.85
N MET A 11 -36.56 12.89 61.76
CA MET A 11 -35.46 11.96 61.55
C MET A 11 -35.74 10.94 60.42
N VAL A 12 -36.97 10.47 60.34
CA VAL A 12 -37.36 9.55 59.20
C VAL A 12 -37.36 10.29 57.89
N SER A 13 -37.83 11.52 57.80
CA SER A 13 -37.82 12.30 56.58
C SER A 13 -36.38 12.64 56.11
N MET A 14 -35.50 13.00 57.07
CA MET A 14 -34.07 13.18 56.75
C MET A 14 -33.41 11.88 56.29
N GLY A 15 -33.71 10.76 56.95
CA GLY A 15 -33.20 9.45 56.53
C GLY A 15 -33.67 9.03 55.16
N LEU A 16 -34.92 9.29 54.79
CA LEU A 16 -35.46 9.05 53.48
C LEU A 16 -34.81 9.96 52.41
N ALA A 17 -34.63 11.25 52.71
CA ALA A 17 -34.02 12.19 51.81
C ALA A 17 -32.54 11.81 51.52
N THR A 18 -31.79 11.43 52.56
CA THR A 18 -30.40 10.95 52.37
C THR A 18 -30.33 9.63 51.59
N ALA A 19 -31.25 8.72 51.82
CA ALA A 19 -31.31 7.46 51.07
C ALA A 19 -31.58 7.70 49.57
N VAL A 20 -32.48 8.61 49.20
CA VAL A 20 -32.76 8.98 47.81
C VAL A 20 -31.57 9.64 47.15
N VAL A 21 -30.84 10.50 47.85
CA VAL A 21 -29.64 11.16 47.35
C VAL A 21 -28.52 10.13 47.12
N ILE A 22 -28.31 9.22 48.08
CA ILE A 22 -27.29 8.16 47.95
C ILE A 22 -27.62 7.23 46.80
N ASP A 23 -28.88 6.83 46.63
CA ASP A 23 -29.33 5.98 45.54
C ASP A 23 -29.12 6.67 44.16
N SER A 24 -29.50 7.93 44.05
CA SER A 24 -29.27 8.75 42.87
C SER A 24 -27.77 8.89 42.51
N GLN A 25 -26.91 9.12 43.51
CA GLN A 25 -25.46 9.22 43.32
C GLN A 25 -24.87 7.86 42.92
N THR A 26 -25.34 6.77 43.51
CA THR A 26 -24.88 5.40 43.17
C THR A 26 -25.26 5.04 41.76
N GLN A 27 -26.48 5.35 41.34
CA GLN A 27 -26.94 5.12 39.96
C GLN A 27 -26.19 6.01 38.97
N GLY A 28 -25.90 7.28 39.30
CA GLY A 28 -25.07 8.18 38.51
C GLY A 28 -23.65 7.61 38.28
N SER A 29 -22.98 7.25 39.37
CA SER A 29 -21.63 6.66 39.32
C SER A 29 -21.60 5.33 38.57
N ALA A 30 -22.64 4.50 38.66
CA ALA A 30 -22.74 3.25 37.94
C ALA A 30 -22.87 3.48 36.40
N ARG A 31 -23.65 4.51 36.01
CA ARG A 31 -23.74 4.90 34.58
C ARG A 31 -22.43 5.45 34.02
N GLU A 32 -21.79 6.35 34.76
CA GLU A 32 -20.48 6.89 34.35
C GLU A 32 -19.45 5.78 34.15
N ARG A 33 -19.40 4.79 35.04
CA ARG A 33 -18.53 3.64 34.88
C ARG A 33 -18.85 2.80 33.64
N LEU A 34 -20.11 2.63 33.28
CA LEU A 34 -20.52 1.89 32.09
C LEU A 34 -20.13 2.68 30.82
N ASP A 35 -20.41 3.98 30.79
CA ASP A 35 -20.07 4.88 29.71
C ASP A 35 -18.54 4.96 29.48
N GLU A 36 -17.75 4.90 30.53
CA GLU A 36 -16.31 4.82 30.46
C GLU A 36 -15.82 3.44 29.96
N SER A 37 -16.47 2.38 30.39
CA SER A 37 -16.10 1.02 30.03
C SER A 37 -16.37 0.69 28.57
N ASP A 38 -17.53 1.05 28.03
CA ASP A 38 -17.88 0.81 26.63
C ASP A 38 -17.10 1.75 25.70
N PHE A 39 -16.84 3.00 26.11
CA PHE A 39 -15.95 3.89 25.41
C PHE A 39 -14.53 3.34 25.31
N ASN A 40 -13.94 2.90 26.43
CA ASN A 40 -12.60 2.36 26.47
C ASN A 40 -12.49 1.08 25.61
N LEU A 41 -13.50 0.22 25.60
CA LEU A 41 -13.54 -0.96 24.75
C LEU A 41 -13.64 -0.59 23.26
N ALA A 42 -14.49 0.37 22.90
CA ALA A 42 -14.58 0.85 21.51
C ALA A 42 -13.26 1.48 21.06
N GLN A 43 -12.65 2.31 21.91
CA GLN A 43 -11.34 2.90 21.61
C GLN A 43 -10.25 1.83 21.47
N GLY A 44 -10.21 0.85 22.37
CA GLY A 44 -9.27 -0.26 22.29
C GLY A 44 -9.43 -1.08 21.02
N ALA A 45 -10.66 -1.33 20.60
CA ALA A 45 -10.94 -2.01 19.35
C ALA A 45 -10.49 -1.19 18.12
N LEU A 46 -10.69 0.13 18.12
CA LEU A 46 -10.21 1.03 17.08
C LEU A 46 -8.68 1.05 17.00
N ILE A 47 -7.99 1.15 18.14
CA ILE A 47 -6.52 1.16 18.21
C ILE A 47 -5.96 -0.20 17.75
N SER A 48 -6.59 -1.29 18.15
CA SER A 48 -6.21 -2.63 17.68
C SER A 48 -6.36 -2.78 16.17
N GLU A 49 -7.46 -2.30 15.60
CA GLU A 49 -7.65 -2.27 14.15
C GLU A 49 -6.62 -1.40 13.45
N MET A 50 -6.30 -0.23 13.98
CA MET A 50 -5.25 0.64 13.43
C MET A 50 -3.88 -0.07 13.41
N SER A 51 -3.56 -0.88 14.43
CA SER A 51 -2.34 -1.71 14.43
C SER A 51 -2.36 -2.77 13.34
N ILE A 52 -3.52 -3.39 13.08
CA ILE A 52 -3.69 -4.35 11.98
C ILE A 52 -3.54 -3.66 10.63
N LEU A 53 -4.14 -2.49 10.47
CA LEU A 53 -4.03 -1.68 9.25
C LEU A 53 -2.59 -1.26 8.95
N THR A 54 -1.76 -1.03 9.97
CA THR A 54 -0.33 -0.78 9.80
C THR A 54 0.38 -1.98 9.14
N ALA A 55 0.01 -3.20 9.51
CA ALA A 55 0.60 -4.41 8.96
C ALA A 55 -0.08 -4.90 7.66
N ARG A 56 -1.35 -4.56 7.47
CA ARG A 56 -2.21 -5.11 6.42
C ARG A 56 -3.19 -4.05 5.92
N TRP A 57 -2.68 -3.05 5.22
CA TRP A 57 -3.52 -2.03 4.62
C TRP A 57 -4.45 -2.63 3.56
N PRO A 58 -5.76 -2.33 3.57
CA PRO A 58 -6.68 -2.82 2.55
C PRO A 58 -6.60 -1.94 1.29
N GLY A 59 -5.54 -2.12 0.49
CA GLY A 59 -5.21 -1.19 -0.60
C GLY A 59 -5.96 -1.45 -1.90
N GLY A 60 -6.01 -2.59 -2.44
CA GLY A 60 -6.39 -2.72 -3.85
C GLY A 60 -7.76 -3.31 -4.14
N SER A 61 -8.00 -4.52 -3.75
CA SER A 61 -9.29 -5.16 -3.91
C SER A 61 -9.70 -5.71 -2.56
N GLY A 62 -10.52 -5.00 -1.84
CA GLY A 62 -10.95 -5.39 -0.50
C GLY A 62 -11.65 -6.73 -0.36
N ALA A 63 -11.63 -7.57 -1.41
CA ALA A 63 -12.20 -8.91 -1.38
C ALA A 63 -11.64 -9.78 -0.24
N ALA A 64 -10.42 -9.50 0.21
CA ALA A 64 -9.79 -10.20 1.32
C ALA A 64 -9.98 -9.51 2.68
N PHE A 65 -10.51 -8.28 2.74
CA PHE A 65 -10.71 -7.55 3.99
C PHE A 65 -12.17 -7.66 4.44
N PRO A 66 -12.44 -7.99 5.72
CA PRO A 66 -13.80 -8.22 6.17
C PRO A 66 -14.62 -6.93 6.17
N THR A 67 -15.91 -7.03 5.86
CA THR A 67 -16.84 -5.90 5.93
C THR A 67 -17.08 -5.45 7.36
N GLN A 68 -16.91 -6.36 8.30
CA GLN A 68 -17.08 -6.14 9.74
C GLN A 68 -16.28 -7.17 10.53
N CYS A 69 -15.56 -6.72 11.54
CA CYS A 69 -14.97 -7.55 12.59
C CYS A 69 -15.82 -7.49 13.85
N THR A 70 -16.05 -8.62 14.50
CA THR A 70 -16.84 -8.72 15.74
C THR A 70 -16.05 -9.41 16.83
N SER A 71 -16.53 -9.36 18.05
CA SER A 71 -15.96 -10.10 19.18
C SER A 71 -15.92 -11.62 19.00
N ALA A 72 -16.56 -12.16 17.94
CA ALA A 72 -16.52 -13.58 17.56
C ALA A 72 -15.65 -13.83 16.31
N SER A 73 -15.10 -12.78 15.68
CA SER A 73 -14.31 -12.94 14.45
C SER A 73 -12.95 -13.54 14.76
N VAL A 74 -12.58 -14.59 14.02
CA VAL A 74 -11.24 -15.19 14.04
C VAL A 74 -10.58 -14.92 12.70
N SER A 75 -9.92 -13.79 12.59
CA SER A 75 -9.22 -13.37 11.36
C SER A 75 -7.99 -12.56 11.73
N THR A 76 -6.92 -12.73 10.97
CA THR A 76 -5.71 -11.89 11.10
C THR A 76 -5.90 -10.45 10.61
N GLN A 77 -7.09 -10.13 10.09
CA GLN A 77 -7.50 -8.80 9.64
C GLN A 77 -8.54 -8.18 10.60
N CYS A 78 -8.74 -8.80 11.75
CA CYS A 78 -9.64 -8.32 12.79
C CYS A 78 -8.90 -8.25 14.12
N PRO A 79 -9.30 -7.32 15.03
CA PRO A 79 -8.79 -7.30 16.39
C PRO A 79 -8.95 -8.67 17.05
N ASP A 80 -7.92 -9.10 17.78
CA ASP A 80 -7.96 -10.37 18.52
C ASP A 80 -8.94 -10.26 19.69
N PRO A 81 -10.04 -11.02 19.69
CA PRO A 81 -11.02 -10.96 20.77
C PRO A 81 -10.43 -11.34 22.12
N THR A 82 -9.44 -12.23 22.14
CA THR A 82 -8.79 -12.69 23.39
C THR A 82 -7.97 -11.57 24.01
N MET A 83 -7.19 -10.86 23.19
CA MET A 83 -6.37 -9.74 23.65
C MET A 83 -7.22 -8.58 24.15
N LEU A 84 -8.27 -8.22 23.42
CA LEU A 84 -9.21 -7.17 23.86
C LEU A 84 -9.93 -7.58 25.15
N ARG A 85 -10.39 -8.83 25.27
CA ARG A 85 -11.03 -9.34 26.47
C ARG A 85 -10.10 -9.32 27.68
N LEU A 86 -8.81 -9.67 27.53
CA LEU A 86 -7.84 -9.61 28.62
C LEU A 86 -7.61 -8.17 29.10
N SER A 87 -7.60 -7.21 28.19
CA SER A 87 -7.42 -5.80 28.51
C SER A 87 -8.60 -5.22 29.32
N TYR A 88 -9.82 -5.78 29.17
CA TYR A 88 -11.04 -5.32 29.80
C TYR A 88 -11.69 -6.36 30.72
N ASN A 89 -10.92 -7.35 31.16
CA ASN A 89 -11.42 -8.40 32.05
C ASN A 89 -11.53 -7.89 33.48
N SER A 90 -12.46 -6.96 33.72
CA SER A 90 -12.77 -6.49 35.06
C SER A 90 -13.99 -7.24 35.63
N ILE A 91 -14.05 -7.30 36.95
CA ILE A 91 -15.14 -7.91 37.72
C ILE A 91 -16.51 -7.28 37.40
N ASP A 92 -16.51 -6.09 36.78
CA ASP A 92 -17.74 -5.33 36.45
C ASP A 92 -18.47 -5.88 35.19
N TYR A 93 -17.89 -6.78 34.41
CA TYR A 93 -18.52 -7.36 33.23
C TYR A 93 -19.27 -8.66 33.60
N ALA A 94 -20.46 -8.57 34.15
CA ALA A 94 -21.32 -9.71 34.43
C ALA A 94 -21.83 -10.44 33.15
N SER A 95 -21.76 -9.78 31.99
CA SER A 95 -21.97 -10.36 30.67
C SER A 95 -20.78 -10.03 29.79
N ALA A 96 -20.37 -10.97 28.95
CA ALA A 96 -19.26 -10.70 28.01
C ALA A 96 -19.57 -9.46 27.16
N PRO A 97 -18.72 -8.44 27.17
CA PRO A 97 -18.91 -7.26 26.34
C PRO A 97 -18.82 -7.65 24.87
N THR A 98 -19.61 -7.01 24.04
CA THR A 98 -19.54 -7.18 22.59
C THR A 98 -18.95 -5.93 21.94
N TRP A 99 -18.24 -6.13 20.87
CA TRP A 99 -17.73 -5.05 20.05
C TRP A 99 -17.77 -5.42 18.57
N ASN A 100 -17.81 -4.42 17.74
CA ASN A 100 -17.58 -4.59 16.29
C ASN A 100 -16.72 -3.45 15.75
N VAL A 101 -15.97 -3.75 14.70
CA VAL A 101 -15.18 -2.77 13.95
C VAL A 101 -15.53 -2.87 12.48
N GLN A 102 -15.70 -1.74 11.85
CA GLN A 102 -15.96 -1.62 10.42
C GLN A 102 -14.94 -0.67 9.80
N VAL A 103 -14.45 -1.06 8.62
CA VAL A 103 -13.56 -0.24 7.80
C VAL A 103 -14.33 0.23 6.58
N ARG A 104 -14.18 1.51 6.20
CA ARG A 104 -14.84 2.08 5.02
C ARG A 104 -13.92 3.07 4.32
N ASP A 105 -13.99 3.07 3.00
CA ASP A 105 -13.30 4.03 2.15
C ASP A 105 -13.75 5.47 2.47
N ASN A 106 -12.82 6.41 2.35
CA ASN A 106 -13.10 7.84 2.49
C ASN A 106 -13.55 8.50 1.17
N ASN A 107 -13.51 7.77 0.06
CA ASN A 107 -13.81 8.26 -1.29
C ASN A 107 -15.32 8.30 -1.55
N THR A 108 -16.04 9.18 -0.86
CA THR A 108 -17.45 9.39 -1.17
C THR A 108 -17.87 10.84 -0.93
N ALA A 109 -18.84 11.27 -1.74
CA ALA A 109 -19.49 12.57 -1.59
C ALA A 109 -20.38 12.65 -0.34
N THR A 110 -20.64 11.53 0.34
CA THR A 110 -21.50 11.47 1.52
C THR A 110 -20.71 10.98 2.73
N PRO A 111 -20.53 11.84 3.76
CA PRO A 111 -19.78 11.50 4.96
C PRO A 111 -20.53 10.60 5.95
N ASP A 112 -21.49 9.79 5.49
CA ASP A 112 -22.48 9.08 6.31
C ASP A 112 -21.92 8.01 7.25
N PHE A 113 -20.63 7.70 7.16
CA PHE A 113 -20.01 6.81 8.13
C PHE A 113 -19.95 7.40 9.53
N TYR A 114 -20.12 8.70 9.65
CA TYR A 114 -20.31 9.41 10.93
C TYR A 114 -21.74 9.36 11.45
N SER A 115 -22.71 8.90 10.65
CA SER A 115 -24.10 8.90 11.06
C SER A 115 -24.41 7.74 12.00
N ASP A 116 -25.43 7.90 12.77
CA ASP A 116 -25.86 6.94 13.79
C ASP A 116 -26.30 5.58 13.19
N SER A 117 -26.70 5.55 11.92
CA SER A 117 -27.19 4.33 11.26
C SER A 117 -26.10 3.29 10.96
N GLY A 118 -24.84 3.69 10.88
CA GLY A 118 -23.72 2.76 10.66
C GLY A 118 -23.76 1.97 9.35
N THR A 119 -24.77 2.18 8.53
CA THR A 119 -24.93 1.54 7.22
C THR A 119 -24.32 2.44 6.16
N SER A 120 -23.15 2.10 5.71
CA SER A 120 -22.51 2.75 4.58
C SER A 120 -22.38 1.73 3.46
N SER A 121 -22.80 2.13 2.26
CA SER A 121 -22.55 1.37 1.01
C SER A 121 -21.11 1.50 0.53
N GLN A 122 -20.27 2.21 1.27
CA GLN A 122 -18.87 2.42 0.92
C GLN A 122 -18.09 1.11 0.94
N LEU A 123 -17.10 1.04 0.07
CA LEU A 123 -16.18 -0.08 0.00
C LEU A 123 -15.38 -0.19 1.30
N HIS A 124 -15.03 -1.40 1.68
CA HIS A 124 -14.26 -1.68 2.90
C HIS A 124 -12.75 -1.78 2.62
N TRP A 125 -12.28 -1.03 1.63
CA TRP A 125 -10.87 -0.87 1.24
C TRP A 125 -10.62 0.50 0.64
N ASP A 126 -9.37 0.93 0.61
CA ASP A 126 -8.89 2.18 0.01
C ASP A 126 -8.98 2.09 -1.53
N SER A 127 -10.14 2.42 -2.08
CA SER A 127 -10.44 2.23 -3.50
C SER A 127 -9.78 3.29 -4.39
N ASN A 128 -9.46 4.44 -3.84
CA ASN A 128 -8.80 5.55 -4.54
C ASN A 128 -7.29 5.61 -4.32
N LEU A 129 -6.73 4.70 -3.48
CA LEU A 129 -5.32 4.61 -3.13
C LEU A 129 -4.73 5.90 -2.54
N ASP A 130 -5.55 6.72 -1.89
CA ASP A 130 -5.08 7.94 -1.24
C ASP A 130 -4.42 7.68 0.13
N GLY A 131 -4.51 6.44 0.61
CA GLY A 131 -3.94 6.00 1.88
C GLY A 131 -4.79 6.39 3.08
N LYS A 132 -6.10 6.58 2.90
CA LYS A 132 -7.01 6.97 3.99
C LYS A 132 -8.24 6.10 4.00
N ILE A 133 -8.65 5.68 5.18
CA ILE A 133 -9.90 4.94 5.41
C ILE A 133 -10.54 5.35 6.72
N TRP A 134 -11.86 5.24 6.79
CA TRP A 134 -12.61 5.37 8.02
C TRP A 134 -12.64 4.05 8.79
N VAL A 135 -12.42 4.13 10.09
CA VAL A 135 -12.62 3.02 11.01
C VAL A 135 -13.67 3.44 12.02
N ARG A 136 -14.70 2.62 12.19
CA ARG A 136 -15.72 2.76 13.22
C ARG A 136 -15.65 1.55 14.15
N ALA A 137 -15.43 1.77 15.41
CA ALA A 137 -15.52 0.77 16.44
C ALA A 137 -16.74 1.05 17.33
N THR A 138 -17.54 0.03 17.57
CA THR A 138 -18.71 0.11 18.45
C THR A 138 -18.56 -0.93 19.54
N ALA A 139 -18.80 -0.57 20.79
CA ALA A 139 -18.79 -1.51 21.91
C ALA A 139 -20.08 -1.41 22.71
N THR A 140 -20.54 -2.55 23.24
CA THR A 140 -21.71 -2.66 24.07
C THR A 140 -21.37 -3.38 25.35
N VAL A 141 -21.62 -2.71 26.50
CA VAL A 141 -21.44 -3.24 27.84
C VAL A 141 -22.75 -3.08 28.60
N LYS A 142 -23.34 -4.18 29.06
CA LYS A 142 -24.61 -4.17 29.81
C LYS A 142 -25.70 -3.27 29.19
N GLN A 143 -25.91 -3.37 27.88
CA GLN A 143 -26.89 -2.60 27.09
C GLN A 143 -26.53 -1.11 26.86
N HIS A 144 -25.43 -0.61 27.39
CA HIS A 144 -24.86 0.66 27.00
C HIS A 144 -24.00 0.47 25.76
N THR A 145 -24.15 1.35 24.79
CA THR A 145 -23.42 1.26 23.52
C THR A 145 -22.76 2.58 23.22
N GLN A 146 -21.46 2.55 22.96
CA GLN A 146 -20.67 3.67 22.50
C GLN A 146 -20.01 3.35 21.17
N ALA A 147 -19.84 4.36 20.35
CA ALA A 147 -19.10 4.24 19.10
C ALA A 147 -18.02 5.31 19.00
N VAL A 148 -16.91 4.91 18.40
CA VAL A 148 -15.78 5.78 18.09
C VAL A 148 -15.49 5.64 16.60
N VAL A 149 -15.38 6.77 15.91
CA VAL A 149 -15.02 6.81 14.49
C VAL A 149 -13.77 7.63 14.33
N GLY A 150 -12.83 7.14 13.54
CA GLY A 150 -11.62 7.86 13.18
C GLY A 150 -11.24 7.68 11.74
N LEU A 151 -10.72 8.73 11.13
CA LEU A 151 -10.05 8.63 9.83
C LEU A 151 -8.61 8.19 10.08
N ILE A 152 -8.25 7.05 9.53
CA ILE A 152 -6.90 6.50 9.61
C ILE A 152 -6.19 6.78 8.30
N GLN A 153 -4.96 7.24 8.40
CA GLN A 153 -4.06 7.45 7.27
C GLN A 153 -2.85 6.56 7.43
N ILE A 154 -2.44 5.92 6.32
CA ILE A 154 -1.18 5.19 6.27
C ILE A 154 -0.10 6.06 5.63
N ASP A 155 1.06 6.10 6.25
CA ASP A 155 2.21 6.76 5.67
C ASP A 155 2.72 5.94 4.48
N LYS A 156 3.08 6.62 3.40
CA LYS A 156 3.78 6.01 2.26
C LYS A 156 5.26 6.38 2.36
N GLN A 157 6.11 5.36 2.45
CA GLN A 157 7.55 5.52 2.49
C GLN A 157 8.12 5.24 1.10
N THR A 158 8.82 6.20 0.52
CA THR A 158 9.58 5.98 -0.71
C THR A 158 10.77 5.08 -0.43
N GLU A 159 10.92 4.04 -1.24
CA GLU A 159 12.09 3.17 -1.20
C GLU A 159 13.17 3.71 -2.14
N ASP A 160 14.39 3.72 -1.64
CA ASP A 160 15.54 4.32 -2.34
C ASP A 160 16.05 3.38 -3.45
N LEU A 161 15.35 3.41 -4.58
CA LEU A 161 15.77 2.73 -5.80
C LEU A 161 16.55 3.71 -6.67
N PRO A 162 17.75 3.36 -7.17
CA PRO A 162 18.54 4.25 -8.01
C PRO A 162 17.75 4.74 -9.22
N HIS A 163 17.70 6.07 -9.39
CA HIS A 163 17.03 6.73 -10.50
C HIS A 163 17.90 6.64 -11.75
N SER A 164 17.60 5.66 -12.59
CA SER A 164 18.38 5.37 -13.79
C SER A 164 17.48 4.88 -14.91
N THR A 165 17.83 5.20 -16.15
CA THR A 165 17.16 4.62 -17.31
C THR A 165 17.30 3.11 -17.30
N LEU A 166 18.51 2.65 -16.97
CA LEU A 166 18.84 1.24 -16.93
C LEU A 166 19.99 0.98 -15.95
N ILE A 167 19.80 -0.04 -15.09
CA ILE A 167 20.88 -0.72 -14.38
C ILE A 167 20.76 -2.23 -14.68
N ALA A 168 21.85 -2.88 -15.10
CA ALA A 168 21.89 -4.31 -15.30
C ALA A 168 23.29 -4.91 -15.01
N GLY A 169 23.36 -6.21 -14.86
CA GLY A 169 24.65 -6.93 -14.83
C GLY A 169 25.39 -6.79 -16.14
N SER A 170 24.67 -7.01 -17.26
CA SER A 170 25.15 -6.82 -18.63
C SER A 170 24.01 -6.36 -19.55
N LEU A 171 24.36 -5.75 -20.66
CA LEU A 171 23.43 -5.21 -21.65
C LEU A 171 23.71 -5.79 -23.03
N ASP A 172 22.68 -6.39 -23.66
CA ASP A 172 22.75 -6.90 -25.01
C ASP A 172 21.75 -6.18 -25.93
N ILE A 173 22.29 -5.39 -26.87
CA ILE A 173 21.54 -4.66 -27.88
C ILE A 173 22.07 -5.10 -29.27
N SER A 174 22.16 -6.38 -29.51
CA SER A 174 22.86 -6.98 -30.68
C SER A 174 22.01 -7.12 -31.92
N ASN A 175 20.88 -6.45 -32.04
CA ASN A 175 19.95 -6.68 -33.14
C ASN A 175 20.45 -6.16 -34.50
N ASN A 176 20.16 -6.94 -35.59
CA ASN A 176 20.54 -6.65 -36.96
C ASN A 176 19.59 -5.70 -37.71
N GLY A 177 18.63 -5.08 -37.02
CA GLY A 177 17.59 -4.23 -37.61
C GLY A 177 17.63 -2.80 -37.18
N ASN A 178 16.45 -2.23 -36.99
CA ASN A 178 16.30 -0.88 -36.44
C ASN A 178 16.82 -0.79 -35.00
N LYS A 179 17.33 0.38 -34.64
CA LYS A 179 18.08 0.58 -33.41
C LYS A 179 17.14 0.82 -32.22
N PRO A 180 17.35 0.17 -31.07
CA PRO A 180 16.69 0.56 -29.84
C PRO A 180 16.98 2.02 -29.50
N LEU A 181 15.96 2.72 -29.03
CA LEU A 181 16.08 4.10 -28.57
C LEU A 181 16.23 4.10 -27.06
N ILE A 182 17.29 4.73 -26.53
CA ILE A 182 17.46 4.91 -25.09
C ILE A 182 17.63 6.40 -24.79
N CYS A 183 16.57 7.00 -24.25
CA CYS A 183 16.55 8.38 -23.82
C CYS A 183 16.87 8.47 -22.34
N THR A 184 17.99 9.10 -21.99
CA THR A 184 18.39 9.32 -20.59
C THR A 184 17.64 10.49 -19.93
N LYS A 185 16.73 11.10 -20.64
CA LYS A 185 15.80 12.14 -20.18
C LYS A 185 14.42 11.86 -20.74
N LEU A 186 13.40 12.37 -20.04
CA LEU A 186 12.04 12.33 -20.56
C LEU A 186 11.94 13.31 -21.74
N PRO A 187 11.61 12.87 -22.96
CA PRO A 187 11.37 13.74 -24.09
C PRO A 187 10.19 14.67 -23.85
N ASP A 188 10.25 15.88 -24.44
CA ASP A 188 9.13 16.84 -24.37
C ASP A 188 7.90 16.35 -25.16
N ASP A 189 8.10 15.49 -26.16
CA ASP A 189 7.05 14.82 -26.91
C ASP A 189 7.26 13.30 -26.92
N LEU A 190 6.26 12.58 -26.43
CA LEU A 190 6.19 11.11 -26.44
C LEU A 190 5.41 10.55 -27.64
N SER A 191 4.89 11.40 -28.52
CA SER A 191 4.16 10.99 -29.71
C SER A 191 5.10 10.83 -30.91
N GLY A 192 5.14 9.65 -31.51
CA GLY A 192 5.85 9.39 -32.75
C GLY A 192 7.29 8.90 -32.59
N ASN A 193 8.18 9.34 -33.50
CA ASN A 193 9.61 9.02 -33.41
C ASN A 193 10.24 9.87 -32.28
N HIS A 194 10.44 9.26 -31.13
CA HIS A 194 11.11 9.90 -30.00
C HIS A 194 12.52 10.31 -30.40
N ASP A 195 12.84 11.59 -30.37
CA ASP A 195 14.16 12.10 -30.73
C ASP A 195 15.03 12.39 -29.49
N CYS A 196 14.59 12.01 -28.29
CA CYS A 196 15.25 12.26 -27.00
C CYS A 196 15.54 13.75 -26.72
N THR A 197 14.94 14.67 -27.47
CA THR A 197 15.02 16.10 -27.15
C THR A 197 14.22 16.37 -25.88
N SER A 198 14.79 17.07 -24.94
CA SER A 198 14.18 17.29 -23.64
C SER A 198 14.66 18.56 -22.98
N SER A 199 13.71 19.33 -22.46
CA SER A 199 13.93 20.45 -21.56
C SER A 199 14.24 19.99 -20.11
N SER A 200 14.02 18.71 -19.79
CA SER A 200 14.24 18.16 -18.45
C SER A 200 15.70 18.28 -18.01
N SER A 201 15.91 18.71 -16.78
CA SER A 201 17.23 18.70 -16.12
C SER A 201 17.57 17.31 -15.52
N GLN A 202 16.59 16.45 -15.36
CA GLN A 202 16.76 15.12 -14.77
C GLN A 202 17.38 14.16 -15.79
N ILE A 203 18.45 13.49 -15.39
CA ILE A 203 19.18 12.55 -16.21
C ILE A 203 19.23 11.19 -15.52
N GLY A 204 18.68 10.18 -16.17
CA GLY A 204 18.78 8.79 -15.73
C GLY A 204 19.96 8.10 -16.42
N PRO A 205 21.06 7.79 -15.71
CA PRO A 205 22.21 7.13 -16.33
C PRO A 205 21.87 5.72 -16.80
N VAL A 206 22.69 5.22 -17.75
CA VAL A 206 22.72 3.81 -18.14
C VAL A 206 23.96 3.18 -17.52
N GLN A 207 23.77 2.16 -16.70
CA GLN A 207 24.82 1.57 -15.88
C GLN A 207 24.84 0.05 -15.99
N VAL A 208 26.03 -0.54 -16.11
CA VAL A 208 26.22 -1.97 -16.06
C VAL A 208 27.24 -2.35 -14.99
N ARG A 209 27.03 -3.51 -14.36
CA ARG A 209 27.90 -3.98 -13.26
C ARG A 209 29.14 -4.68 -13.74
N CYS A 210 29.12 -5.25 -14.92
CA CYS A 210 30.32 -5.82 -15.54
C CYS A 210 31.41 -4.74 -15.71
N THR A 211 32.66 -5.14 -15.59
CA THR A 211 33.81 -4.22 -15.42
C THR A 211 34.56 -3.89 -16.69
N THR A 212 34.21 -4.53 -17.81
CA THR A 212 34.98 -4.43 -19.06
C THR A 212 34.04 -4.24 -20.26
N TYR A 213 34.45 -3.39 -21.19
CA TYR A 213 33.77 -3.20 -22.47
C TYR A 213 34.03 -4.42 -23.40
N THR A 214 33.46 -5.57 -23.07
CA THR A 214 33.51 -6.77 -23.89
C THR A 214 32.12 -7.11 -24.41
N SER A 215 32.03 -7.88 -25.48
CA SER A 215 30.74 -8.32 -26.04
C SER A 215 29.89 -9.13 -25.04
N SER A 216 30.48 -9.71 -24.01
CA SER A 216 29.76 -10.38 -22.92
C SER A 216 29.20 -9.41 -21.87
N CYS A 217 29.72 -8.20 -21.82
CA CYS A 217 29.28 -7.15 -20.90
C CYS A 217 28.36 -6.14 -21.60
N LEU A 218 28.83 -5.61 -22.71
CA LEU A 218 28.13 -4.64 -23.54
C LEU A 218 28.18 -5.15 -24.99
N ASN A 219 27.16 -5.88 -25.40
CA ASN A 219 26.98 -6.27 -26.76
C ASN A 219 26.14 -5.22 -27.49
N ILE A 220 26.76 -4.12 -27.84
CA ILE A 220 26.15 -3.05 -28.63
C ILE A 220 26.75 -3.15 -30.02
N ARG A 221 26.04 -3.75 -30.94
CA ARG A 221 26.56 -4.12 -32.28
C ARG A 221 26.68 -2.93 -33.22
N ASP A 222 25.90 -1.90 -33.05
CA ASP A 222 25.98 -0.69 -33.83
C ASP A 222 26.22 0.52 -32.93
N PRO A 223 27.17 1.39 -33.30
CA PRO A 223 27.27 2.67 -32.63
C PRO A 223 25.90 3.33 -32.81
N ILE A 224 25.30 3.54 -31.70
CA ILE A 224 24.03 4.19 -31.49
C ILE A 224 23.99 5.42 -32.39
N ASP A 225 22.95 5.53 -33.20
CA ASP A 225 22.70 6.68 -34.04
C ASP A 225 22.84 7.95 -33.20
N ASN A 226 23.37 9.02 -33.76
CA ASN A 226 23.62 10.29 -33.06
C ASN A 226 22.36 10.88 -32.39
N SER A 227 21.16 10.38 -32.75
CA SER A 227 19.89 10.68 -32.08
C SER A 227 19.70 9.94 -30.77
N VAL A 228 20.45 8.87 -30.50
CA VAL A 228 20.35 8.09 -29.29
C VAL A 228 21.41 8.55 -28.31
N GLN A 229 21.01 8.98 -27.16
CA GLN A 229 21.87 9.52 -26.10
C GLN A 229 22.76 8.46 -25.41
N ILE A 230 22.84 7.24 -25.94
CA ILE A 230 23.81 6.23 -25.51
C ILE A 230 24.89 6.10 -26.58
N SER A 231 25.98 6.75 -26.33
CA SER A 231 27.28 6.35 -26.86
C SER A 231 27.86 5.27 -25.93
N PRO A 232 28.74 4.38 -26.37
CA PRO A 232 29.51 3.52 -25.48
C PRO A 232 30.20 4.30 -24.34
N TYR A 233 30.49 5.57 -24.55
CA TYR A 233 31.07 6.48 -23.55
C TYR A 233 30.07 7.01 -22.51
N ASN A 234 28.75 6.90 -22.74
CA ASN A 234 27.70 7.31 -21.80
C ASN A 234 27.19 6.16 -20.95
N VAL A 235 27.61 4.93 -21.23
CA VAL A 235 27.32 3.77 -20.40
C VAL A 235 28.39 3.67 -19.33
N GLN A 236 27.99 3.72 -18.09
CA GLN A 236 28.88 3.54 -16.95
C GLN A 236 29.07 2.04 -16.70
N VAL A 237 30.31 1.55 -16.84
CA VAL A 237 30.68 0.17 -16.49
C VAL A 237 31.23 0.11 -15.07
N GLY A 238 31.12 -1.07 -14.43
CA GLY A 238 31.61 -1.29 -13.08
C GLY A 238 30.74 -0.67 -12.01
N TYR A 239 29.44 -0.58 -12.21
CA TYR A 239 28.50 -0.11 -11.17
C TYR A 239 28.61 -0.99 -9.91
N PRO A 240 28.91 -0.42 -8.73
CA PRO A 240 29.45 -1.18 -7.61
C PRO A 240 28.41 -2.00 -6.84
N THR A 241 27.14 -1.67 -6.94
CA THR A 241 26.08 -2.32 -6.14
C THR A 241 25.53 -3.56 -6.84
N ALA A 242 25.58 -4.72 -6.15
CA ALA A 242 25.00 -5.95 -6.67
C ALA A 242 23.46 -5.96 -6.58
N SER A 243 22.90 -5.26 -5.58
CA SER A 243 21.45 -5.12 -5.38
C SER A 243 21.10 -3.64 -5.29
N SER A 244 20.03 -3.25 -6.00
CA SER A 244 19.56 -1.85 -6.03
C SER A 244 18.72 -1.51 -4.80
N LEU A 245 18.00 -2.48 -4.23
CA LEU A 245 17.25 -2.33 -2.99
C LEU A 245 17.84 -3.20 -1.87
N THR A 246 17.70 -2.75 -0.65
CA THR A 246 18.01 -3.59 0.51
C THR A 246 16.96 -4.72 0.66
N PRO A 247 17.32 -5.87 1.26
CA PRO A 247 16.33 -6.93 1.54
C PRO A 247 15.14 -6.45 2.37
N ALA A 248 15.34 -5.50 3.27
CA ALA A 248 14.27 -4.91 4.07
C ALA A 248 13.30 -4.09 3.20
N ALA A 249 13.81 -3.25 2.28
CA ALA A 249 12.99 -2.49 1.33
C ALA A 249 12.20 -3.41 0.40
N LEU A 250 12.83 -4.46 -0.12
CA LEU A 250 12.18 -5.46 -0.95
C LEU A 250 11.04 -6.18 -0.21
N ASN A 251 11.24 -6.53 1.06
CA ASN A 251 10.22 -7.15 1.90
C ASN A 251 9.05 -6.19 2.19
N ARG A 252 9.29 -4.89 2.39
CA ARG A 252 8.22 -3.90 2.55
C ARG A 252 7.39 -3.73 1.28
N LEU A 253 8.02 -3.71 0.10
CA LEU A 253 7.33 -3.66 -1.18
C LEU A 253 6.51 -4.94 -1.43
N LYS A 254 7.04 -6.10 -1.06
CA LYS A 254 6.30 -7.37 -1.08
C LYS A 254 5.08 -7.32 -0.17
N ALA A 255 5.22 -6.85 1.06
CA ALA A 255 4.13 -6.70 2.01
C ALA A 255 3.06 -5.74 1.49
N ARG A 256 3.46 -4.63 0.85
CA ARG A 256 2.54 -3.73 0.17
C ARG A 256 1.76 -4.43 -0.94
N ALA A 257 2.44 -5.14 -1.84
CA ALA A 257 1.77 -5.87 -2.92
C ALA A 257 0.81 -6.94 -2.39
N GLN A 258 1.13 -7.58 -1.25
CA GLN A 258 0.21 -8.50 -0.56
C GLN A 258 -1.03 -7.78 -0.04
N ALA A 259 -0.87 -6.61 0.55
CA ALA A 259 -1.98 -5.78 1.04
C ALA A 259 -2.87 -5.28 -0.12
N ASP A 260 -2.24 -4.90 -1.24
CA ASP A 260 -2.93 -4.39 -2.44
C ASP A 260 -3.54 -5.51 -3.31
N GLY A 261 -3.32 -6.80 -2.97
CA GLY A 261 -3.79 -7.94 -3.78
C GLY A 261 -3.05 -8.10 -5.11
N THR A 262 -1.85 -7.55 -5.21
CA THR A 262 -1.00 -7.54 -6.43
C THR A 262 0.27 -8.37 -6.27
N TYR A 263 0.29 -9.26 -5.28
CA TYR A 263 1.37 -10.23 -5.04
C TYR A 263 1.06 -11.57 -5.71
N TYR A 264 2.01 -12.07 -6.48
CA TYR A 264 1.91 -13.34 -7.21
C TYR A 264 3.10 -14.24 -6.84
N SER A 265 2.85 -15.45 -6.39
CA SER A 265 3.87 -16.44 -6.04
C SER A 265 3.83 -17.64 -6.97
N GLY A 266 4.92 -17.94 -7.64
CA GLY A 266 5.03 -19.05 -8.60
C GLY A 266 4.21 -18.89 -9.88
N THR A 267 3.52 -17.77 -10.03
CA THR A 267 2.64 -17.47 -11.19
C THR A 267 2.82 -16.02 -11.62
N CYS A 268 2.47 -15.74 -12.86
CA CYS A 268 2.47 -14.38 -13.39
C CYS A 268 1.05 -13.79 -13.41
N PRO A 269 0.91 -12.47 -13.20
CA PRO A 269 -0.35 -11.80 -13.46
C PRO A 269 -0.72 -11.87 -14.95
N SER A 270 -1.98 -11.70 -15.28
CA SER A 270 -2.45 -11.61 -16.67
C SER A 270 -2.04 -10.29 -17.36
N SER A 271 -1.63 -9.29 -16.59
CA SER A 271 -1.29 -7.94 -17.04
C SER A 271 -0.17 -7.37 -16.17
N MET A 272 0.67 -6.49 -16.73
CA MET A 272 1.64 -5.68 -15.96
C MET A 272 0.99 -4.46 -15.28
N GLN A 273 -0.29 -4.27 -15.48
CA GLN A 273 -1.07 -3.28 -14.73
C GLN A 273 -1.90 -3.98 -13.67
N GLY A 274 -1.81 -3.51 -12.42
CA GLY A 274 -2.69 -3.93 -11.35
C GLY A 274 -4.15 -3.56 -11.61
N PRO A 275 -5.07 -3.91 -10.70
CA PRO A 275 -6.48 -3.52 -10.78
C PRO A 275 -6.68 -2.01 -10.98
N GLN A 276 -5.71 -1.23 -10.51
CA GLN A 276 -5.65 0.21 -10.74
C GLN A 276 -4.25 0.62 -11.24
N ALA A 277 -4.20 1.68 -12.06
CA ALA A 277 -2.93 2.21 -12.54
C ALA A 277 -2.11 2.80 -11.38
N GLY A 278 -0.78 2.65 -11.45
CA GLY A 278 0.14 3.15 -10.43
C GLY A 278 0.36 2.24 -9.23
N MET A 279 -0.16 1.02 -9.24
CA MET A 279 0.06 0.05 -8.17
C MET A 279 1.47 -0.57 -8.24
N VAL A 280 1.91 -1.05 -7.07
CA VAL A 280 3.09 -1.93 -6.97
C VAL A 280 2.64 -3.37 -7.18
N MET A 281 3.19 -4.03 -8.20
CA MET A 281 2.98 -5.46 -8.45
C MET A 281 4.26 -6.21 -8.10
N PHE A 282 4.13 -7.32 -7.39
CA PHE A 282 5.26 -8.13 -6.96
C PHE A 282 5.05 -9.59 -7.40
N VAL A 283 5.95 -10.07 -8.24
CA VAL A 283 5.99 -11.45 -8.71
C VAL A 283 7.17 -12.16 -8.05
N ASP A 284 6.92 -13.28 -7.42
CA ASP A 284 7.94 -14.08 -6.73
C ASP A 284 8.07 -15.46 -7.39
N SER A 285 9.28 -15.80 -7.80
CA SER A 285 9.65 -17.13 -8.34
C SER A 285 8.86 -17.55 -9.60
N ALA A 286 8.67 -16.62 -10.55
CA ALA A 286 8.03 -16.92 -11.82
C ALA A 286 8.74 -16.26 -13.01
N ASN A 287 8.64 -16.89 -14.18
CA ASN A 287 9.10 -16.33 -15.45
C ASN A 287 7.90 -15.78 -16.21
N CYS A 288 7.82 -14.46 -16.35
CA CYS A 288 6.67 -13.77 -16.91
C CYS A 288 6.89 -13.37 -18.36
N SER A 289 5.85 -13.53 -19.19
CA SER A 289 5.87 -13.12 -20.58
C SER A 289 4.59 -12.37 -20.93
N PHE A 290 4.74 -11.12 -21.38
CA PHE A 290 3.68 -10.25 -21.83
C PHE A 290 3.93 -9.87 -23.28
N THR A 291 3.13 -10.42 -24.19
CA THR A 291 3.34 -10.30 -25.65
C THR A 291 2.18 -9.59 -26.35
N SER A 292 1.28 -9.00 -25.60
CA SER A 292 0.09 -8.31 -26.11
C SER A 292 0.40 -6.88 -26.58
N ASN A 293 -0.48 -6.33 -27.41
CA ASN A 293 -0.46 -4.91 -27.76
C ASN A 293 -1.19 -4.13 -26.66
N SER A 294 -0.50 -3.77 -25.60
CA SER A 294 -1.12 -3.18 -24.41
C SER A 294 -0.34 -1.98 -23.88
N ILE A 295 -1.07 -1.01 -23.39
CA ILE A 295 -0.53 0.11 -22.61
C ILE A 295 -0.79 -0.19 -21.14
N TYR A 296 0.26 -0.26 -20.36
CA TYR A 296 0.22 -0.52 -18.92
C TYR A 296 0.52 0.75 -18.16
N ASN A 297 -0.38 1.13 -17.28
CA ASN A 297 -0.34 2.37 -16.51
C ASN A 297 -0.40 3.64 -17.37
N THR A 298 -0.05 4.78 -16.84
CA THR A 298 0.03 6.06 -17.55
C THR A 298 1.20 6.88 -17.05
N LEU A 299 1.59 7.92 -17.77
CA LEU A 299 2.65 8.84 -17.34
C LEU A 299 2.32 9.53 -16.01
N SER A 300 1.05 9.88 -15.79
CA SER A 300 0.57 10.51 -14.54
C SER A 300 0.43 9.51 -13.37
N THR A 301 0.21 8.23 -13.69
CA THR A 301 0.07 7.15 -12.71
C THR A 301 0.97 5.97 -13.09
N PRO A 302 2.30 6.16 -13.06
CA PRO A 302 3.26 5.10 -13.39
C PRO A 302 3.22 4.01 -12.32
N GLY A 303 3.31 2.75 -12.78
CA GLY A 303 3.32 1.56 -11.91
C GLY A 303 4.72 1.11 -11.54
N VAL A 304 4.77 0.15 -10.62
CA VAL A 304 6.02 -0.52 -10.22
C VAL A 304 5.83 -2.02 -10.43
N PHE A 305 6.68 -2.63 -11.26
CA PHE A 305 6.64 -4.06 -11.50
C PHE A 305 7.93 -4.70 -10.96
N ILE A 306 7.80 -5.50 -9.92
CA ILE A 306 8.92 -6.18 -9.27
C ILE A 306 8.85 -7.66 -9.60
N ILE A 307 9.93 -8.21 -10.10
CA ILE A 307 10.10 -9.64 -10.29
C ILE A 307 11.28 -10.14 -9.46
N ASN A 308 11.00 -11.05 -8.54
CA ASN A 308 11.98 -11.64 -7.64
C ASN A 308 12.21 -13.11 -7.99
N ASN A 309 13.46 -13.54 -8.11
CA ASN A 309 13.82 -14.91 -8.52
C ASN A 309 13.14 -15.36 -9.84
N GLY A 310 13.08 -14.49 -10.84
CA GLY A 310 12.42 -14.79 -12.10
C GLY A 310 12.96 -13.98 -13.27
N THR A 311 12.31 -14.14 -14.42
CA THR A 311 12.64 -13.45 -15.66
C THR A 311 11.41 -12.77 -16.25
N LEU A 312 11.62 -11.66 -16.96
CA LEU A 312 10.60 -10.89 -17.64
C LEU A 312 10.84 -10.89 -19.16
N ASN A 313 9.84 -11.26 -19.91
CA ASN A 313 9.79 -11.04 -21.35
C ASN A 313 8.63 -10.08 -21.66
N LEU A 314 8.95 -8.90 -22.19
CA LEU A 314 7.98 -7.91 -22.64
C LEU A 314 8.14 -7.70 -24.14
N ALA A 315 7.11 -8.00 -24.91
CA ALA A 315 7.14 -7.97 -26.36
C ALA A 315 5.80 -7.52 -26.96
N GLY A 316 5.67 -7.55 -28.27
CA GLY A 316 4.50 -7.03 -28.99
C GLY A 316 4.61 -5.53 -29.21
N ASN A 317 3.47 -4.81 -29.21
CA ASN A 317 3.42 -3.35 -29.24
C ASN A 317 3.02 -2.84 -27.83
N SER A 318 3.84 -3.14 -26.85
CA SER A 318 3.52 -2.84 -25.43
C SER A 318 4.22 -1.58 -24.97
N THR A 319 3.51 -0.75 -24.22
CA THR A 319 4.09 0.38 -23.50
C THR A 319 3.87 0.22 -22.01
N PHE A 320 4.93 0.27 -21.23
CA PHE A 320 4.87 0.26 -19.78
C PHE A 320 5.34 1.61 -19.23
N TYR A 321 4.45 2.29 -18.52
CA TYR A 321 4.79 3.50 -17.78
C TYR A 321 5.09 3.13 -16.34
N GLY A 322 6.35 3.30 -15.92
CA GLY A 322 6.76 2.98 -14.56
C GLY A 322 8.15 2.37 -14.44
N VAL A 323 8.41 1.78 -13.28
CA VAL A 323 9.68 1.16 -12.94
C VAL A 323 9.58 -0.36 -12.97
N ILE A 324 10.49 -1.00 -13.67
CA ILE A 324 10.68 -2.45 -13.64
C ILE A 324 11.91 -2.75 -12.78
N TYR A 325 11.72 -3.59 -11.77
CA TYR A 325 12.81 -4.02 -10.90
C TYR A 325 12.89 -5.55 -10.86
N ALA A 326 14.02 -6.09 -11.33
CA ALA A 326 14.32 -7.51 -11.26
C ALA A 326 15.29 -7.78 -10.12
N ALA A 327 14.74 -8.26 -8.99
CA ALA A 327 15.49 -8.62 -7.79
C ALA A 327 15.92 -10.09 -7.85
N ASN A 328 17.10 -10.38 -7.31
CA ASN A 328 17.65 -11.73 -7.22
C ASN A 328 17.49 -12.55 -8.52
N PRO A 329 17.96 -12.04 -9.66
CA PRO A 329 17.80 -12.73 -10.93
C PRO A 329 18.57 -14.06 -10.94
N PRO A 330 18.24 -14.99 -11.84
CA PRO A 330 19.05 -16.18 -12.06
C PRO A 330 20.52 -15.84 -12.28
N ALA A 331 21.40 -16.69 -11.79
CA ALA A 331 22.86 -16.44 -11.82
C ALA A 331 23.43 -16.31 -13.25
N SER A 332 22.70 -16.75 -14.26
CA SER A 332 23.08 -16.66 -15.68
C SER A 332 21.85 -16.57 -16.57
N GLY A 333 22.03 -15.97 -17.75
CA GLY A 333 20.98 -15.84 -18.76
C GLY A 333 20.27 -14.49 -18.75
N THR A 334 19.32 -14.36 -19.67
CA THR A 334 18.51 -13.16 -19.82
C THR A 334 17.51 -13.02 -18.68
N THR A 335 17.60 -11.91 -17.96
CA THR A 335 16.67 -11.59 -16.86
C THR A 335 15.49 -10.77 -17.37
N VAL A 336 15.79 -9.74 -18.17
CA VAL A 336 14.76 -8.91 -18.80
C VAL A 336 14.99 -8.93 -20.30
N ASN A 337 14.00 -9.38 -21.06
CA ASN A 337 13.99 -9.39 -22.51
C ASN A 337 12.92 -8.43 -23.03
N LEU A 338 13.35 -7.47 -23.83
CA LEU A 338 12.48 -6.52 -24.50
C LEU A 338 12.47 -6.81 -26.00
N GLY A 339 11.29 -7.09 -26.53
CA GLY A 339 11.11 -7.48 -27.93
C GLY A 339 9.98 -6.72 -28.63
N GLY A 340 9.85 -6.86 -29.94
CA GLY A 340 8.81 -6.17 -30.71
C GLY A 340 8.96 -4.65 -30.70
N ASN A 341 7.85 -3.93 -30.65
CA ASN A 341 7.79 -2.47 -30.52
C ASN A 341 7.51 -2.08 -29.05
N THR A 342 8.37 -2.51 -28.16
CA THR A 342 8.17 -2.31 -26.72
C THR A 342 8.75 -0.98 -26.27
N SER A 343 7.97 -0.22 -25.50
CA SER A 343 8.43 1.00 -24.84
C SER A 343 8.31 0.88 -23.33
N VAL A 344 9.37 1.28 -22.60
CA VAL A 344 9.36 1.44 -21.16
C VAL A 344 9.68 2.91 -20.85
N VAL A 345 8.73 3.60 -20.23
CA VAL A 345 8.85 5.00 -19.81
C VAL A 345 8.95 5.05 -18.29
N GLY A 346 10.13 5.29 -17.77
CA GLY A 346 10.48 5.21 -16.35
C GLY A 346 11.90 4.73 -16.18
N GLY A 347 12.09 3.47 -15.76
CA GLY A 347 13.41 2.86 -15.64
C GLY A 347 13.37 1.36 -15.44
N ILE A 348 14.50 0.72 -15.68
CA ILE A 348 14.70 -0.72 -15.48
C ILE A 348 15.93 -0.96 -14.63
N ASN A 349 15.75 -1.59 -13.49
CA ASN A 349 16.84 -1.99 -12.60
C ASN A 349 16.87 -3.51 -12.46
N VAL A 350 17.97 -4.13 -12.87
CA VAL A 350 18.21 -5.57 -12.76
C VAL A 350 19.36 -5.82 -11.81
N ASP A 351 19.17 -6.58 -10.77
CA ASP A 351 20.20 -6.89 -9.78
C ASP A 351 21.22 -7.92 -10.24
N GLY A 352 22.32 -8.01 -9.52
CA GLY A 352 23.35 -9.01 -9.71
C GLY A 352 23.95 -8.98 -11.12
N ASN A 353 24.19 -10.16 -11.66
CA ASN A 353 24.74 -10.35 -13.00
C ASN A 353 23.66 -10.52 -14.09
N GLY A 354 22.40 -10.20 -13.76
CA GLY A 354 21.30 -10.36 -14.69
C GLY A 354 21.48 -9.53 -15.97
N THR A 355 21.18 -10.13 -17.11
CA THR A 355 21.31 -9.50 -18.43
C THR A 355 20.00 -8.89 -18.87
N LEU A 356 20.04 -7.63 -19.33
CA LEU A 356 18.98 -7.04 -20.11
C LEU A 356 19.27 -7.21 -21.60
N VAL A 357 18.31 -7.76 -22.33
CA VAL A 357 18.33 -7.90 -23.78
C VAL A 357 17.28 -6.98 -24.39
N ALA A 358 17.69 -6.13 -25.30
CA ALA A 358 16.82 -5.36 -26.18
C ALA A 358 16.96 -5.90 -27.61
N GLY A 359 16.32 -7.06 -27.85
CA GLY A 359 16.59 -7.92 -29.00
C GLY A 359 15.81 -7.58 -30.26
N SER A 360 14.97 -6.55 -30.29
CA SER A 360 14.19 -6.24 -31.48
C SER A 360 14.23 -4.75 -31.88
N SER A 361 13.68 -4.49 -33.04
CA SER A 361 13.93 -3.32 -33.87
C SER A 361 13.35 -1.99 -33.38
N HIS A 362 12.47 -1.98 -32.38
CA HIS A 362 11.77 -0.75 -31.95
C HIS A 362 11.56 -0.73 -30.43
N VAL A 363 12.59 -1.12 -29.69
CA VAL A 363 12.56 -1.01 -28.24
C VAL A 363 12.92 0.42 -27.85
N ASN A 364 12.07 1.04 -27.04
CA ASN A 364 12.32 2.38 -26.49
C ASN A 364 12.46 2.28 -24.96
N LEU A 365 13.58 2.77 -24.44
CA LEU A 365 13.80 2.97 -23.01
C LEU A 365 13.90 4.46 -22.75
N ILE A 366 12.96 5.00 -22.01
CA ILE A 366 12.82 6.44 -21.78
C ILE A 366 12.86 6.69 -20.29
N PHE A 367 13.78 7.50 -19.81
CA PHE A 367 13.86 7.86 -18.41
C PHE A 367 12.71 8.78 -18.00
N ASP A 368 12.05 8.42 -16.91
CA ASP A 368 11.09 9.29 -16.22
C ASP A 368 11.34 9.22 -14.71
N ASP A 369 11.86 10.31 -14.15
CA ASP A 369 12.19 10.43 -12.73
C ASP A 369 10.94 10.30 -11.84
N PHE A 370 9.79 10.79 -12.30
CA PHE A 370 8.54 10.72 -11.55
C PHE A 370 8.10 9.28 -11.27
N ALA A 371 8.41 8.35 -12.17
CA ALA A 371 8.08 6.94 -11.97
C ALA A 371 8.74 6.35 -10.70
N PHE A 372 9.94 6.79 -10.36
CA PHE A 372 10.66 6.32 -9.16
C PHE A 372 10.01 6.80 -7.86
N SER A 373 9.32 7.93 -7.88
CA SER A 373 8.53 8.40 -6.72
C SER A 373 7.39 7.47 -6.33
N LYS A 374 7.02 6.53 -7.19
CA LYS A 374 5.97 5.52 -6.96
C LYS A 374 6.50 4.23 -6.34
N VAL A 375 7.82 4.06 -6.27
CA VAL A 375 8.45 2.94 -5.54
C VAL A 375 8.30 3.19 -4.04
N THR A 376 7.09 2.95 -3.54
CA THR A 376 6.74 3.24 -2.14
C THR A 376 6.21 2.00 -1.45
N SER A 377 6.47 1.91 -0.16
CA SER A 377 5.90 0.90 0.74
C SER A 377 4.94 1.57 1.74
N TYR A 378 4.18 0.74 2.46
CA TYR A 378 3.36 1.21 3.56
C TYR A 378 4.19 1.29 4.85
N GLY A 379 4.06 2.43 5.54
CA GLY A 379 4.65 2.71 6.84
C GLY A 379 3.63 2.53 7.98
N ALA A 380 3.69 3.42 8.97
CA ALA A 380 2.77 3.40 10.10
C ALA A 380 1.39 3.95 9.71
N ALA A 381 0.34 3.34 10.26
CA ALA A 381 -1.00 3.92 10.21
C ALA A 381 -1.21 4.82 11.45
N HIS A 382 -1.82 5.96 11.24
CA HIS A 382 -2.09 6.93 12.31
C HIS A 382 -3.46 7.59 12.14
N LEU A 383 -3.98 8.11 13.23
CA LEU A 383 -5.23 8.84 13.24
C LEU A 383 -5.03 10.25 12.66
N VAL A 384 -5.85 10.64 11.70
CA VAL A 384 -5.81 11.99 11.14
C VAL A 384 -6.32 12.99 12.18
N GLN A 385 -5.54 14.04 12.44
CA GLN A 385 -5.86 15.07 13.41
C GLN A 385 -7.23 15.71 13.13
N ASN A 386 -8.03 15.90 14.18
CA ASN A 386 -9.39 16.45 14.11
C ASN A 386 -10.40 15.64 13.26
N LYS A 387 -10.09 14.40 12.95
CA LYS A 387 -10.95 13.45 12.24
C LYS A 387 -11.32 12.25 13.12
N TRP A 388 -11.58 12.53 14.39
CA TRP A 388 -12.02 11.57 15.38
C TRP A 388 -13.29 12.07 16.07
N ARG A 389 -14.22 11.16 16.34
CA ARG A 389 -15.49 11.48 16.97
C ARG A 389 -15.98 10.29 17.81
N GLN A 390 -16.46 10.62 19.01
CA GLN A 390 -17.24 9.72 19.86
C GLN A 390 -18.74 10.06 19.72
N PHE A 391 -19.59 9.08 19.74
CA PHE A 391 -21.04 9.26 19.78
C PHE A 391 -21.75 8.03 20.35
N VAL A 392 -22.95 8.25 20.87
CA VAL A 392 -23.86 7.19 21.24
C VAL A 392 -24.68 6.85 20.01
N PRO A 393 -24.60 5.62 19.46
CA PRO A 393 -25.46 5.23 18.35
C PRO A 393 -26.93 5.32 18.79
N SER A 394 -27.79 5.93 17.99
CA SER A 394 -29.23 5.78 18.17
C SER A 394 -29.54 4.29 18.06
N GLY A 395 -30.15 3.72 19.10
CA GLY A 395 -30.52 2.30 19.13
C GLY A 395 -31.31 1.90 17.89
N PRO A 396 -31.37 0.58 17.59
CA PRO A 396 -32.13 0.07 16.48
C PRO A 396 -33.61 0.39 16.57
#